data_01d941a33143b43f36966253af1f81aa
#
_entry.id   01d941a33143b43f36966253af1f81aa
#
_cell.length_a   1.000
_cell.length_b   1.000
_cell.length_c   1.000
_cell.angle_alpha   90.00
_cell.angle_beta   90.00
_cell.angle_gamma   90.00
#
_symmetry.space_group_name_H-M   'P 1'
#
loop_
_entity.id
_entity.type
_entity.pdbx_description
1 polymer ?
#
loop_
_entity_poly.entity_id
_entity_poly.type
_entity_poly.pdbx_seq_one_letter_code
_entity_poly.pdbx_strand_id
1 'polypeptide(L)'
;MAVRNCKEIGENLQKIITRLMANDRLVNLLYYSSPTPFDEPHLTDEEKRAEIFEKLIKITPRIGADETARSIVAVRAMSGERLGDNPEFKLVTISVEVFCPLSQWVIKDQNLRPFLILGEIQESLEDKKINGLGKIKGGDFSLSFLTEEISCYEMTFEIISYD
;
A
#
# COMPACT_ATOMS: atom_id res chain seq x y z
N MET A 1 -15.78 7.68 10.23
CA MET A 1 -15.54 7.79 11.69
C MET A 1 -14.16 8.34 11.92
N ALA A 2 -14.07 9.42 12.66
CA ALA A 2 -12.78 10.00 13.01
C ALA A 2 -11.94 9.00 13.80
N VAL A 3 -10.62 9.02 13.60
CA VAL A 3 -9.72 8.34 14.53
C VAL A 3 -9.79 9.10 15.85
N ARG A 4 -10.66 8.67 16.75
CA ARG A 4 -10.85 9.28 18.06
C ARG A 4 -9.70 8.94 19.00
N ASN A 5 -9.11 7.76 18.83
CA ASN A 5 -7.95 7.37 19.61
C ASN A 5 -7.02 6.42 18.80
N CYS A 6 -5.81 6.25 19.29
CA CYS A 6 -4.81 5.45 18.60
C CYS A 6 -5.16 3.95 18.48
N LYS A 7 -6.12 3.46 19.27
CA LYS A 7 -6.56 2.05 19.18
C LYS A 7 -7.24 1.72 17.85
N GLU A 8 -7.86 2.72 17.21
CA GLU A 8 -8.57 2.54 15.94
C GLU A 8 -7.63 2.51 14.75
N ILE A 9 -6.36 2.94 14.90
CA ILE A 9 -5.40 3.00 13.79
C ILE A 9 -5.16 1.61 13.21
N GLY A 10 -5.00 0.59 14.04
CA GLY A 10 -4.78 -0.78 13.59
C GLY A 10 -5.93 -1.30 12.73
N GLU A 11 -7.18 -1.07 13.16
CA GLU A 11 -8.37 -1.46 12.39
C GLU A 11 -8.44 -0.71 11.05
N ASN A 12 -8.08 0.56 11.06
CA ASN A 12 -8.07 1.38 9.86
C ASN A 12 -7.02 0.91 8.85
N LEU A 13 -5.82 0.54 9.32
CA LEU A 13 -4.79 -0.06 8.48
C LEU A 13 -5.26 -1.40 7.88
N GLN A 14 -5.96 -2.23 8.65
CA GLN A 14 -6.53 -3.49 8.16
C GLN A 14 -7.54 -3.25 7.03
N LYS A 15 -8.37 -2.21 7.13
CA LYS A 15 -9.31 -1.85 6.06
C LYS A 15 -8.59 -1.45 4.77
N ILE A 16 -7.50 -0.70 4.89
CA ILE A 16 -6.66 -0.32 3.75
C ILE A 16 -6.02 -1.55 3.13
N ILE A 17 -5.44 -2.43 3.93
CA ILE A 17 -4.85 -3.71 3.46
C ILE A 17 -5.90 -4.54 2.73
N THR A 18 -7.09 -4.67 3.28
CA THR A 18 -8.18 -5.42 2.65
C THR A 18 -8.55 -4.81 1.29
N ARG A 19 -8.59 -3.50 1.20
CA ARG A 19 -8.87 -2.79 -0.05
C ARG A 19 -7.78 -3.04 -1.10
N LEU A 20 -6.52 -3.00 -0.71
CA LEU A 20 -5.39 -3.29 -1.60
C LEU A 20 -5.41 -4.75 -2.07
N MET A 21 -5.69 -5.69 -1.17
CA MET A 21 -5.78 -7.11 -1.52
C MET A 21 -6.96 -7.44 -2.45
N ALA A 22 -7.98 -6.61 -2.47
CA ALA A 22 -9.10 -6.76 -3.42
C ALA A 22 -8.75 -6.34 -4.85
N ASN A 23 -7.62 -5.66 -5.05
CA ASN A 23 -7.14 -5.26 -6.37
C ASN A 23 -6.30 -6.39 -6.98
N ASP A 24 -6.89 -7.17 -7.88
CA ASP A 24 -6.22 -8.32 -8.51
C ASP A 24 -5.01 -7.92 -9.35
N ARG A 25 -5.02 -6.75 -9.98
CA ARG A 25 -3.88 -6.25 -10.77
C ARG A 25 -2.69 -5.93 -9.86
N LEU A 26 -2.94 -5.31 -8.71
CA LEU A 26 -1.91 -5.07 -7.71
C LEU A 26 -1.34 -6.39 -7.19
N VAL A 27 -2.21 -7.32 -6.82
CA VAL A 27 -1.81 -8.64 -6.32
C VAL A 27 -0.94 -9.37 -7.34
N ASN A 28 -1.32 -9.37 -8.60
CA ASN A 28 -0.54 -10.00 -9.66
C ASN A 28 0.84 -9.35 -9.84
N LEU A 29 0.92 -8.02 -9.76
CA LEU A 29 2.21 -7.31 -9.83
C LEU A 29 3.16 -7.68 -8.70
N LEU A 30 2.62 -7.96 -7.51
CA LEU A 30 3.41 -8.32 -6.33
C LEU A 30 3.79 -9.81 -6.32
N TYR A 31 2.84 -10.66 -6.69
CA TYR A 31 3.01 -12.11 -6.56
C TYR A 31 3.85 -12.71 -7.69
N TYR A 32 3.61 -12.30 -8.93
CA TYR A 32 4.31 -12.82 -10.09
C TYR A 32 5.55 -11.99 -10.44
N SER A 33 6.71 -12.63 -10.47
CA SER A 33 7.95 -11.99 -10.91
C SER A 33 8.13 -11.96 -12.42
N SER A 34 7.21 -12.61 -13.16
CA SER A 34 7.26 -12.70 -14.63
C SER A 34 7.14 -11.32 -15.29
N PRO A 35 7.61 -11.16 -16.55
CA PRO A 35 7.43 -9.91 -17.30
C PRO A 35 6.00 -9.68 -17.77
N THR A 36 5.09 -10.64 -17.57
CA THR A 36 3.69 -10.57 -17.97
C THR A 36 2.74 -10.85 -16.80
N PRO A 37 2.80 -10.07 -15.71
CA PRO A 37 2.03 -10.36 -14.50
C PRO A 37 0.52 -10.29 -14.71
N PHE A 38 0.04 -9.51 -15.68
CA PHE A 38 -1.38 -9.37 -15.96
C PHE A 38 -1.97 -10.50 -16.79
N ASP A 39 -1.13 -11.31 -17.44
CA ASP A 39 -1.53 -12.51 -18.16
C ASP A 39 -1.63 -13.75 -17.24
N GLU A 40 -1.15 -13.61 -16.01
CA GLU A 40 -1.17 -14.67 -15.02
C GLU A 40 -2.56 -14.77 -14.34
N PRO A 41 -2.93 -15.96 -13.84
CA PRO A 41 -4.23 -16.15 -13.20
C PRO A 41 -4.35 -15.36 -11.89
N HIS A 42 -5.55 -14.84 -11.62
CA HIS A 42 -5.83 -14.18 -10.35
C HIS A 42 -5.85 -15.18 -9.19
N LEU A 43 -5.32 -14.77 -8.06
CA LEU A 43 -5.36 -15.55 -6.83
C LEU A 43 -6.78 -15.57 -6.25
N THR A 44 -7.17 -16.71 -5.68
CA THR A 44 -8.39 -16.80 -4.88
C THR A 44 -8.25 -16.04 -3.56
N ASP A 45 -9.36 -15.77 -2.87
CA ASP A 45 -9.31 -15.10 -1.56
C ASP A 45 -8.53 -15.90 -0.52
N GLU A 46 -8.59 -17.22 -0.59
CA GLU A 46 -7.80 -18.10 0.29
C GLU A 46 -6.31 -18.02 -0.01
N GLU A 47 -5.93 -18.04 -1.29
CA GLU A 47 -4.53 -17.87 -1.71
C GLU A 47 -3.98 -16.51 -1.34
N LYS A 48 -4.78 -15.43 -1.47
CA LYS A 48 -4.39 -14.09 -1.04
C LYS A 48 -4.10 -14.02 0.45
N ARG A 49 -4.94 -14.65 1.28
CA ARG A 49 -4.70 -14.73 2.72
C ARG A 49 -3.44 -15.50 3.07
N ALA A 50 -3.14 -16.57 2.34
CA ALA A 50 -1.98 -17.42 2.58
C ALA A 50 -0.67 -16.82 2.04
N GLU A 51 -0.70 -16.14 0.88
CA GLU A 51 0.49 -15.75 0.14
C GLU A 51 0.74 -14.24 0.09
N ILE A 52 -0.27 -13.41 0.29
CA ILE A 52 -0.17 -11.95 0.14
C ILE A 52 -0.18 -11.24 1.49
N PHE A 53 -1.15 -11.57 2.36
CA PHE A 53 -1.30 -10.90 3.64
C PHE A 53 -0.07 -11.10 4.52
N GLU A 54 0.50 -9.99 5.01
CA GLU A 54 1.73 -9.92 5.82
C GLU A 54 3.00 -10.52 5.17
N LYS A 55 2.91 -10.92 3.92
CA LYS A 55 4.07 -11.37 3.13
C LYS A 55 4.45 -10.38 2.05
N LEU A 56 3.49 -9.94 1.24
CA LEU A 56 3.68 -9.00 0.13
C LEU A 56 2.93 -7.69 0.31
N ILE A 57 1.85 -7.67 1.11
CA ILE A 57 1.19 -6.46 1.60
C ILE A 57 1.24 -6.51 3.12
N LYS A 58 2.01 -5.61 3.72
CA LYS A 58 2.38 -5.66 5.13
C LYS A 58 1.91 -4.43 5.90
N ILE A 59 1.47 -4.64 7.13
CA ILE A 59 1.27 -3.58 8.13
C ILE A 59 2.41 -3.51 9.13
N THR A 60 3.22 -4.58 9.23
CA THR A 60 4.41 -4.56 10.06
C THR A 60 5.55 -3.83 9.34
N PRO A 61 6.31 -2.98 10.03
CA PRO A 61 7.34 -2.16 9.37
C PRO A 61 8.62 -2.93 9.06
N ARG A 62 8.67 -4.22 9.39
CA ARG A 62 9.87 -5.03 9.20
C ARG A 62 9.89 -5.70 7.83
N ILE A 63 10.99 -5.51 7.09
CA ILE A 63 11.29 -6.24 5.87
C ILE A 63 12.59 -7.02 6.13
N GLY A 64 12.50 -8.35 6.05
CA GLY A 64 13.65 -9.23 6.23
C GLY A 64 14.57 -9.24 5.01
N ALA A 65 15.81 -9.70 5.19
CA ALA A 65 16.79 -9.79 4.11
C ALA A 65 16.32 -10.69 2.95
N ASP A 66 15.60 -11.75 3.26
CA ASP A 66 15.06 -12.69 2.25
C ASP A 66 13.89 -12.09 1.44
N GLU A 67 13.27 -11.03 1.94
CA GLU A 67 12.15 -10.35 1.29
C GLU A 67 12.59 -9.36 0.21
N THR A 68 13.88 -9.02 0.14
CA THR A 68 14.42 -8.09 -0.87
C THR A 68 14.35 -8.64 -2.29
N ALA A 69 14.13 -9.94 -2.46
CA ALA A 69 13.95 -10.58 -3.75
C ALA A 69 12.52 -10.48 -4.32
N ARG A 70 11.59 -9.86 -3.60
CA ARG A 70 10.18 -9.75 -3.98
C ARG A 70 9.69 -8.31 -3.95
N SER A 71 8.67 -8.02 -4.77
CA SER A 71 7.95 -6.75 -4.70
C SER A 71 7.01 -6.75 -3.50
N ILE A 72 7.14 -5.75 -2.63
CA ILE A 72 6.43 -5.68 -1.35
C ILE A 72 5.83 -4.29 -1.19
N VAL A 73 4.62 -4.24 -0.65
CA VAL A 73 3.94 -3.02 -0.22
C VAL A 73 3.83 -3.02 1.29
N ALA A 74 4.32 -1.98 1.94
CA ALA A 74 4.19 -1.79 3.38
C ALA A 74 3.35 -0.55 3.67
N VAL A 75 2.30 -0.71 4.46
CA VAL A 75 1.39 0.37 4.85
C VAL A 75 1.65 0.75 6.30
N ARG A 76 1.91 2.04 6.54
CA ARG A 76 2.26 2.56 7.87
C ARG A 76 1.46 3.80 8.20
N ALA A 77 1.04 3.93 9.46
CA ALA A 77 0.60 5.21 10.00
C ALA A 77 1.81 6.01 10.45
N MET A 78 2.01 7.20 9.89
CA MET A 78 3.18 8.03 10.13
C MET A 78 2.94 9.06 11.23
N SER A 79 1.77 9.69 11.23
CA SER A 79 1.42 10.72 12.19
C SER A 79 -0.08 10.84 12.34
N GLY A 80 -0.51 11.41 13.45
CA GLY A 80 -1.89 11.81 13.69
C GLY A 80 -1.88 13.19 14.35
N GLU A 81 -2.48 14.17 13.70
CA GLU A 81 -2.55 15.54 14.17
C GLU A 81 -3.99 15.93 14.48
N ARG A 82 -4.18 16.76 15.49
CA ARG A 82 -5.50 17.32 15.79
C ARG A 82 -5.91 18.30 14.69
N LEU A 83 -7.14 18.17 14.22
CA LEU A 83 -7.72 19.11 13.28
C LEU A 83 -8.35 20.28 14.05
N GLY A 84 -7.67 21.43 14.00
CA GLY A 84 -8.13 22.64 14.66
C GLY A 84 -8.30 22.49 16.18
N ASP A 85 -9.30 23.17 16.73
CA ASP A 85 -9.60 23.16 18.17
C ASP A 85 -10.46 21.97 18.61
N ASN A 86 -10.85 21.09 17.69
CA ASN A 86 -11.68 19.95 18.03
C ASN A 86 -10.81 18.74 18.40
N PRO A 87 -10.78 18.32 19.69
CA PRO A 87 -9.94 17.21 20.14
C PRO A 87 -10.41 15.84 19.63
N GLU A 88 -11.62 15.75 19.06
CA GLU A 88 -12.20 14.51 18.57
C GLU A 88 -11.73 14.13 17.16
N PHE A 89 -11.17 15.07 16.40
CA PHE A 89 -10.75 14.83 15.03
C PHE A 89 -9.23 14.82 14.89
N LYS A 90 -8.74 13.79 14.25
CA LYS A 90 -7.32 13.67 13.89
C LYS A 90 -7.18 13.49 12.40
N LEU A 91 -6.25 14.25 11.83
CA LEU A 91 -5.70 13.97 10.52
C LEU A 91 -4.65 12.87 10.67
N VAL A 92 -4.88 11.73 10.05
CA VAL A 92 -3.90 10.62 10.03
C VAL A 92 -3.19 10.60 8.68
N THR A 93 -1.88 10.68 8.72
CA THR A 93 -1.02 10.51 7.53
C THR A 93 -0.57 9.06 7.45
N ILE A 94 -0.79 8.45 6.29
CA ILE A 94 -0.41 7.08 5.99
C ILE A 94 0.64 7.09 4.89
N SER A 95 1.71 6.33 5.11
CA SER A 95 2.72 6.04 4.10
C SER A 95 2.49 4.65 3.53
N VAL A 96 2.52 4.55 2.21
CA VAL A 96 2.53 3.28 1.49
C VAL A 96 3.87 3.17 0.78
N GLU A 97 4.73 2.30 1.28
CA GLU A 97 6.05 2.07 0.71
C GLU A 97 6.01 0.90 -0.27
N VAL A 98 6.60 1.11 -1.44
CA VAL A 98 6.69 0.11 -2.51
C VAL A 98 8.13 -0.29 -2.70
N PHE A 99 8.46 -1.51 -2.29
CA PHE A 99 9.77 -2.12 -2.51
C PHE A 99 9.71 -2.96 -3.78
N CYS A 100 10.62 -2.71 -4.70
CA CYS A 100 10.69 -3.46 -5.95
C CYS A 100 12.15 -3.81 -6.30
N PRO A 101 12.47 -5.11 -6.44
CA PRO A 101 13.78 -5.53 -6.90
C PRO A 101 14.08 -4.98 -8.30
N LEU A 102 15.30 -4.48 -8.52
CA LEU A 102 15.69 -3.94 -9.84
C LEU A 102 15.64 -5.00 -10.93
N SER A 103 15.84 -6.27 -10.59
CA SER A 103 15.69 -7.40 -11.52
C SER A 103 14.27 -7.58 -12.06
N GLN A 104 13.27 -7.03 -11.38
CA GLN A 104 11.84 -7.13 -11.74
C GLN A 104 11.26 -5.82 -12.28
N TRP A 105 12.07 -4.79 -12.45
CA TRP A 105 11.59 -3.45 -12.83
C TRP A 105 10.93 -3.40 -14.19
N VAL A 106 11.60 -3.94 -15.20
CA VAL A 106 11.12 -3.89 -16.58
C VAL A 106 10.21 -5.09 -16.84
N ILE A 107 9.00 -4.81 -17.24
CA ILE A 107 8.04 -5.81 -17.68
C ILE A 107 7.70 -5.60 -19.15
N LYS A 108 6.82 -6.43 -19.71
CA LYS A 108 6.40 -6.38 -21.11
C LYS A 108 6.04 -4.95 -21.55
N ASP A 109 6.35 -4.62 -22.79
CA ASP A 109 6.11 -3.31 -23.42
C ASP A 109 6.87 -2.16 -22.75
N GLN A 110 8.00 -2.45 -22.13
CA GLN A 110 8.87 -1.47 -21.46
C GLN A 110 8.20 -0.74 -20.29
N ASN A 111 7.12 -1.27 -19.75
CA ASN A 111 6.51 -0.76 -18.54
C ASN A 111 7.42 -1.02 -17.32
N LEU A 112 7.32 -0.14 -16.35
CA LEU A 112 8.09 -0.23 -15.12
C LEU A 112 7.20 -0.66 -13.97
N ARG A 113 7.50 -1.82 -13.41
CA ARG A 113 6.74 -2.45 -12.33
C ARG A 113 6.47 -1.53 -11.14
N PRO A 114 7.45 -0.80 -10.57
CA PRO A 114 7.17 0.03 -9.40
C PRO A 114 6.13 1.12 -9.66
N PHE A 115 6.12 1.73 -10.86
CA PHE A 115 5.13 2.75 -11.20
C PHE A 115 3.75 2.18 -11.46
N LEU A 116 3.67 0.96 -12.00
CA LEU A 116 2.39 0.25 -12.11
C LEU A 116 1.82 -0.10 -10.74
N ILE A 117 2.68 -0.54 -9.81
CA ILE A 117 2.27 -0.80 -8.42
C ILE A 117 1.74 0.49 -7.78
N LEU A 118 2.47 1.61 -7.90
CA LEU A 118 2.01 2.90 -7.39
C LEU A 118 0.67 3.32 -8.01
N GLY A 119 0.49 3.12 -9.31
CA GLY A 119 -0.76 3.42 -10.00
C GLY A 119 -1.94 2.60 -9.49
N GLU A 120 -1.75 1.32 -9.26
CA GLU A 120 -2.80 0.45 -8.71
C GLU A 120 -3.14 0.79 -7.25
N ILE A 121 -2.14 1.19 -6.45
CA ILE A 121 -2.37 1.71 -5.10
C ILE A 121 -3.19 3.00 -5.17
N GLN A 122 -2.82 3.92 -6.04
CA GLN A 122 -3.52 5.17 -6.24
C GLN A 122 -4.98 4.94 -6.63
N GLU A 123 -5.25 4.08 -7.60
CA GLU A 123 -6.61 3.73 -8.02
C GLU A 123 -7.43 3.07 -6.90
N SER A 124 -6.77 2.33 -6.02
CA SER A 124 -7.45 1.66 -4.91
C SER A 124 -7.81 2.59 -3.77
N LEU A 125 -7.03 3.64 -3.53
CA LEU A 125 -7.12 4.46 -2.32
C LEU A 125 -7.52 5.92 -2.57
N GLU A 126 -6.99 6.57 -3.62
CA GLU A 126 -7.18 8.00 -3.84
C GLU A 126 -8.66 8.32 -4.10
N ASP A 127 -9.15 9.32 -3.41
CA ASP A 127 -10.54 9.78 -3.46
C ASP A 127 -11.60 8.71 -3.13
N LYS A 128 -11.18 7.57 -2.62
CA LYS A 128 -12.09 6.50 -2.21
C LYS A 128 -12.58 6.71 -0.79
N LYS A 129 -13.85 6.41 -0.57
CA LYS A 129 -14.41 6.25 0.77
C LYS A 129 -14.32 4.79 1.16
N ILE A 130 -13.59 4.52 2.22
CA ILE A 130 -13.55 3.20 2.84
C ILE A 130 -14.40 3.27 4.10
N ASN A 131 -15.28 2.29 4.30
CA ASN A 131 -16.19 2.25 5.43
C ASN A 131 -15.48 2.55 6.75
N GLY A 132 -15.90 3.61 7.43
CA GLY A 132 -15.35 4.03 8.71
C GLY A 132 -14.07 4.86 8.65
N LEU A 133 -13.52 5.13 7.46
CA LEU A 133 -12.27 5.89 7.31
C LEU A 133 -12.46 7.31 6.76
N GLY A 134 -13.64 7.60 6.18
CA GLY A 134 -13.82 8.83 5.43
C GLY A 134 -13.13 8.79 4.07
N LYS A 135 -12.93 9.95 3.45
CA LYS A 135 -12.30 10.06 2.15
C LYS A 135 -10.78 10.10 2.28
N ILE A 136 -10.10 9.25 1.52
CA ILE A 136 -8.64 9.22 1.46
C ILE A 136 -8.17 10.22 0.40
N LYS A 137 -7.26 11.10 0.78
CA LYS A 137 -6.66 12.09 -0.11
C LYS A 137 -5.15 11.94 -0.14
N GLY A 138 -4.55 12.38 -1.23
CA GLY A 138 -3.11 12.35 -1.42
C GLY A 138 -2.74 11.59 -2.68
N GLY A 139 -1.71 10.77 -2.61
CA GLY A 139 -1.18 10.03 -3.75
C GLY A 139 0.10 10.63 -4.31
N ASP A 140 0.67 11.63 -3.65
CA ASP A 140 2.01 12.11 -3.97
C ASP A 140 3.04 11.04 -3.66
N PHE A 141 4.01 10.87 -4.53
CA PHE A 141 5.04 9.87 -4.33
C PHE A 141 6.44 10.47 -4.46
N SER A 142 7.40 9.81 -3.84
CA SER A 142 8.82 10.14 -3.95
C SER A 142 9.68 8.89 -3.83
N LEU A 143 10.90 8.97 -4.37
CA LEU A 143 11.91 7.93 -4.17
C LEU A 143 12.43 8.06 -2.74
N SER A 144 12.25 7.00 -1.95
CA SER A 144 12.73 6.93 -0.57
C SER A 144 14.21 6.51 -0.53
N PHE A 145 14.53 5.38 -1.16
CA PHE A 145 15.92 4.97 -1.34
C PHE A 145 16.10 4.04 -2.54
N LEU A 146 17.34 3.93 -2.99
CA LEU A 146 17.76 3.06 -4.09
C LEU A 146 19.07 2.40 -3.72
N THR A 147 19.13 1.08 -3.85
CA THR A 147 20.34 0.29 -3.74
C THR A 147 20.66 -0.38 -5.07
N GLU A 148 21.74 -1.15 -5.13
CA GLU A 148 22.07 -1.95 -6.33
C GLU A 148 21.05 -3.06 -6.62
N GLU A 149 20.25 -3.45 -5.62
CA GLU A 149 19.34 -4.58 -5.70
C GLU A 149 17.86 -4.19 -5.66
N ILE A 150 17.52 -3.13 -4.93
CA ILE A 150 16.12 -2.78 -4.64
C ILE A 150 15.88 -1.28 -4.65
N SER A 151 14.68 -0.88 -5.09
CA SER A 151 14.16 0.46 -4.96
C SER A 151 13.03 0.50 -3.93
N CYS A 152 12.89 1.64 -3.28
CA CYS A 152 11.74 1.95 -2.43
C CYS A 152 11.15 3.31 -2.81
N TYR A 153 9.91 3.30 -3.25
CA TYR A 153 9.08 4.49 -3.43
C TYR A 153 8.09 4.61 -2.28
N GLU A 154 7.84 5.84 -1.87
CA GLU A 154 6.84 6.15 -0.84
C GLU A 154 5.71 6.98 -1.45
N MET A 155 4.48 6.56 -1.20
CA MET A 155 3.26 7.31 -1.53
C MET A 155 2.54 7.67 -0.24
N THR A 156 2.15 8.94 -0.10
CA THR A 156 1.55 9.46 1.13
C THR A 156 0.07 9.77 0.92
N PHE A 157 -0.74 9.36 1.88
CA PHE A 157 -2.18 9.64 1.93
C PHE A 157 -2.56 10.27 3.26
N GLU A 158 -3.59 11.08 3.23
CA GLU A 158 -4.23 11.65 4.40
C GLU A 158 -5.65 11.13 4.52
N ILE A 159 -5.99 10.68 5.70
CA ILE A 159 -7.36 10.30 6.04
C ILE A 159 -7.96 11.41 6.87
N ILE A 160 -8.90 12.12 6.26
CA ILE A 160 -9.70 13.13 6.93
C ILE A 160 -11.03 12.47 7.25
N SER A 161 -11.30 12.33 8.52
CA SER A 161 -12.56 11.85 8.99
C SER A 161 -13.46 13.03 9.35
N TYR A 162 -14.55 13.13 8.63
CA TYR A 162 -15.68 13.97 9.02
C TYR A 162 -16.85 13.05 9.43
N ASP A 163 -17.39 13.28 10.57
CA ASP A 163 -18.72 12.78 10.90
C ASP A 163 -19.78 13.63 10.19
#